data_668c86ce29c8e0e72e76687d5206aa34
#
_entry.id   668c86ce29c8e0e72e76687d5206aa34
#
_cell.length_a   1.000
_cell.length_b   1.000
_cell.length_c   1.000
_cell.angle_alpha   90.00
_cell.angle_beta   90.00
_cell.angle_gamma   90.00
#
_symmetry.space_group_name_H-M   'P 1'
#
loop_
_entity.id
_entity.type
_entity.pdbx_description
1 polymer ?
#
loop_
_entity_poly.entity_id
_entity_poly.type
_entity_poly.pdbx_seq_one_letter_code
_entity_poly.pdbx_strand_id
1 'polypeptide(L)'
;MQVEIKIDKDCKEPKLTIITDEMTEELDAIVRKASSTGPKLITGFRDGNAKILEPSEIYRIYAESGRVIAECEDGRYALRLRLYELEEMLGKHFARISNSDIVNLKKVKEFNLSIVGTICVKLSNGTVTYVSRRFVSKIKQILGI
;
A
#
# COMPACT_ATOMS: atom_id res chain seq x y z
N MET A 1 17.57 -16.08 -8.76
CA MET A 1 16.39 -16.69 -9.41
C MET A 1 16.54 -16.64 -10.91
N GLN A 2 16.32 -17.76 -11.57
CA GLN A 2 16.30 -17.82 -13.03
C GLN A 2 14.87 -17.65 -13.53
N VAL A 3 14.70 -16.96 -14.65
CA VAL A 3 13.40 -16.81 -15.30
C VAL A 3 13.47 -17.44 -16.68
N GLU A 4 12.58 -18.38 -16.96
CA GLU A 4 12.47 -19.05 -18.23
C GLU A 4 11.05 -18.88 -18.78
N ILE A 5 10.94 -18.49 -20.05
CA ILE A 5 9.66 -18.36 -20.73
C ILE A 5 9.62 -19.36 -21.87
N LYS A 6 8.63 -20.23 -21.85
CA LYS A 6 8.37 -21.21 -22.92
C LYS A 6 7.08 -20.83 -23.64
N ILE A 7 7.18 -20.61 -24.93
CA ILE A 7 6.02 -20.28 -25.76
C ILE A 7 5.52 -21.54 -26.45
N ASP A 8 4.26 -21.88 -26.20
CA ASP A 8 3.56 -23.01 -26.80
C ASP A 8 2.24 -22.50 -27.39
N LYS A 9 2.11 -22.60 -28.71
CA LYS A 9 0.92 -22.10 -29.43
C LYS A 9 -0.36 -22.87 -29.11
N ASP A 10 -0.24 -24.09 -28.57
CA ASP A 10 -1.38 -24.90 -28.16
C ASP A 10 -1.86 -24.60 -26.74
N CYS A 11 -1.13 -23.74 -26.03
CA CYS A 11 -1.49 -23.32 -24.68
C CYS A 11 -2.69 -22.37 -24.72
N LYS A 12 -3.80 -22.80 -24.10
CA LYS A 12 -5.03 -22.01 -24.05
C LYS A 12 -5.05 -21.01 -22.89
N GLU A 13 -4.39 -21.34 -21.79
CA GLU A 13 -4.33 -20.52 -20.60
C GLU A 13 -2.88 -20.45 -20.10
N PRO A 14 -2.34 -19.23 -19.91
CA PRO A 14 -0.98 -19.10 -19.40
C PRO A 14 -0.84 -19.73 -18.01
N LYS A 15 0.27 -20.42 -17.81
CA LYS A 15 0.58 -21.09 -16.56
C LYS A 15 1.95 -20.63 -16.05
N LEU A 16 2.01 -20.21 -14.79
CA LEU A 16 3.24 -19.92 -14.09
C LEU A 16 3.56 -21.07 -13.14
N THR A 17 4.74 -21.68 -13.32
CA THR A 17 5.22 -22.74 -12.42
C THR A 17 6.49 -22.25 -11.72
N ILE A 18 6.52 -22.35 -10.40
CA ILE A 18 7.68 -22.01 -9.59
C ILE A 18 8.23 -23.29 -9.00
N ILE A 19 9.51 -23.57 -9.29
CA ILE A 19 10.23 -24.72 -8.73
C ILE A 19 11.21 -24.17 -7.69
N THR A 20 11.06 -24.57 -6.44
CA THR A 20 11.86 -24.10 -5.32
C THR A 20 11.96 -25.19 -4.25
N ASP A 21 12.98 -25.09 -3.41
CA ASP A 21 13.15 -25.98 -2.26
C ASP A 21 12.34 -25.52 -1.03
N GLU A 22 12.01 -24.21 -0.96
CA GLU A 22 11.21 -23.66 0.12
C GLU A 22 10.44 -22.42 -0.33
N MET A 23 9.34 -22.12 0.34
CA MET A 23 8.58 -20.90 0.08
C MET A 23 9.21 -19.72 0.82
N THR A 24 9.52 -18.65 0.10
CA THR A 24 10.07 -17.40 0.64
C THR A 24 9.04 -16.28 0.51
N GLU A 25 9.26 -15.17 1.24
CA GLU A 25 8.41 -13.98 1.13
C GLU A 25 8.41 -13.40 -0.29
N GLU A 26 9.57 -13.42 -0.96
CA GLU A 26 9.70 -12.97 -2.35
C GLU A 26 8.83 -13.81 -3.29
N LEU A 27 8.88 -15.14 -3.16
CA LEU A 27 8.09 -16.06 -3.98
C LEU A 27 6.59 -15.92 -3.70
N ASP A 28 6.22 -15.75 -2.44
CA ASP A 28 4.83 -15.54 -2.04
C ASP A 28 4.25 -14.26 -2.66
N ALA A 29 5.03 -13.18 -2.70
CA ALA A 29 4.64 -11.94 -3.37
C ALA A 29 4.42 -12.13 -4.87
N ILE A 30 5.29 -12.88 -5.54
CA ILE A 30 5.15 -13.22 -6.96
C ILE A 30 3.88 -14.02 -7.22
N VAL A 31 3.63 -15.04 -6.41
CA VAL A 31 2.42 -15.88 -6.53
C VAL A 31 1.15 -15.05 -6.35
N ARG A 32 1.12 -14.17 -5.36
CA ARG A 32 -0.03 -13.29 -5.14
C ARG A 32 -0.30 -12.36 -6.32
N LYS A 33 0.73 -11.75 -6.89
CA LYS A 33 0.59 -10.92 -8.09
C LYS A 33 0.10 -11.71 -9.31
N ALA A 34 0.65 -12.89 -9.51
CA ALA A 34 0.30 -13.74 -10.66
C ALA A 34 -1.12 -14.31 -10.55
N SER A 35 -1.59 -14.61 -9.35
CA SER A 35 -2.93 -15.19 -9.12
C SER A 35 -4.04 -14.16 -9.00
N SER A 36 -3.73 -12.85 -8.96
CA SER A 36 -4.76 -11.82 -8.94
C SER A 36 -5.47 -11.75 -10.30
N THR A 37 -6.75 -12.11 -10.30
CA THR A 37 -7.60 -12.05 -11.48
C THR A 37 -8.41 -10.77 -11.49
N GLY A 38 -8.02 -9.81 -12.33
CA GLY A 38 -8.74 -8.56 -12.56
C GLY A 38 -8.38 -7.42 -11.59
N PRO A 39 -8.91 -6.21 -11.84
CA PRO A 39 -8.63 -5.05 -11.01
C PRO A 39 -9.30 -5.22 -9.65
N LYS A 40 -8.50 -5.11 -8.57
CA LYS A 40 -9.02 -5.07 -7.21
C LYS A 40 -9.48 -3.64 -6.90
N LEU A 41 -10.71 -3.53 -6.44
CA LEU A 41 -11.28 -2.26 -6.01
C LEU A 41 -11.04 -2.06 -4.50
N ILE A 42 -10.84 -0.81 -4.10
CA ILE A 42 -10.79 -0.45 -2.69
C ILE A 42 -12.20 -0.05 -2.28
N THR A 43 -12.83 -0.87 -1.46
CA THR A 43 -14.19 -0.63 -0.98
C THR A 43 -14.15 -0.16 0.46
N GLY A 44 -14.70 1.03 0.70
CA GLY A 44 -14.88 1.59 2.03
C GLY A 44 -16.28 1.32 2.56
N PHE A 45 -16.38 1.05 3.84
CA PHE A 45 -17.63 0.76 4.53
C PHE A 45 -17.91 1.84 5.56
N ARG A 46 -19.12 2.40 5.52
CA ARG A 46 -19.58 3.41 6.46
C ARG A 46 -21.10 3.39 6.55
N ASP A 47 -21.63 3.36 7.77
CA ASP A 47 -23.07 3.43 8.04
C ASP A 47 -23.92 2.43 7.22
N GLY A 48 -23.41 1.20 7.08
CA GLY A 48 -24.10 0.15 6.34
C GLY A 48 -23.96 0.23 4.83
N ASN A 49 -23.25 1.22 4.32
CA ASN A 49 -23.02 1.39 2.88
C ASN A 49 -21.59 0.97 2.48
N ALA A 50 -21.46 0.48 1.26
CA ALA A 50 -20.18 0.20 0.63
C ALA A 50 -19.95 1.21 -0.51
N LYS A 51 -18.80 1.88 -0.48
CA LYS A 51 -18.40 2.86 -1.50
C LYS A 51 -17.08 2.45 -2.11
N ILE A 52 -16.97 2.53 -3.44
CA ILE A 52 -15.70 2.34 -4.12
C ILE A 52 -14.89 3.63 -3.96
N LEU A 53 -13.71 3.50 -3.35
CA LEU A 53 -12.81 4.63 -3.11
C LEU A 53 -11.79 4.74 -4.22
N GLU A 54 -11.68 5.95 -4.79
CA GLU A 54 -10.60 6.26 -5.71
C GLU A 54 -9.34 6.62 -4.91
N PRO A 55 -8.15 6.14 -5.31
CA PRO A 55 -6.91 6.49 -4.61
C PRO A 55 -6.71 7.99 -4.46
N SER A 56 -7.14 8.81 -5.43
CA SER A 56 -7.00 10.27 -5.39
C SER A 56 -7.78 10.95 -4.27
N GLU A 57 -8.80 10.31 -3.70
CA GLU A 57 -9.59 10.88 -2.59
C GLU A 57 -9.08 10.45 -1.22
N ILE A 58 -8.09 9.56 -1.17
CA ILE A 58 -7.54 9.02 0.07
C ILE A 58 -6.33 9.86 0.53
N TYR A 59 -6.36 10.35 1.76
CA TYR A 59 -5.25 11.03 2.41
C TYR A 59 -4.26 10.07 3.03
N ARG A 60 -4.77 9.12 3.80
CA ARG A 60 -4.00 8.06 4.43
C ARG A 60 -4.85 6.85 4.72
N ILE A 61 -4.19 5.74 4.96
CA ILE A 61 -4.82 4.52 5.44
C ILE A 61 -4.04 4.07 6.67
N TYR A 62 -4.76 3.78 7.74
CA TYR A 62 -4.11 3.40 9.00
C TYR A 62 -4.86 2.28 9.70
N ALA A 63 -4.13 1.53 10.51
CA ALA A 63 -4.67 0.49 11.37
C ALA A 63 -4.82 1.03 12.79
N GLU A 64 -5.99 0.83 13.38
CA GLU A 64 -6.30 1.25 14.74
C GLU A 64 -7.26 0.24 15.37
N SER A 65 -6.93 -0.28 16.54
CA SER A 65 -7.79 -1.21 17.27
C SER A 65 -8.28 -2.41 16.45
N GLY A 66 -7.38 -3.00 15.65
CA GLY A 66 -7.68 -4.15 14.80
C GLY A 66 -8.48 -3.81 13.54
N ARG A 67 -8.70 -2.54 13.25
CA ARG A 67 -9.42 -2.06 12.08
C ARG A 67 -8.50 -1.31 11.14
N VAL A 68 -8.77 -1.40 9.84
CA VAL A 68 -8.08 -0.61 8.82
C VAL A 68 -9.03 0.49 8.36
N ILE A 69 -8.57 1.74 8.42
CA ILE A 69 -9.37 2.93 8.16
C ILE A 69 -8.74 3.73 7.02
N ALA A 70 -9.54 4.13 6.04
CA ALA A 70 -9.17 5.11 5.03
C ALA A 70 -9.70 6.48 5.42
N GLU A 71 -8.81 7.46 5.52
CA GLU A 71 -9.17 8.85 5.76
C GLU A 71 -9.27 9.56 4.41
N CYS A 72 -10.48 9.96 4.05
CA CYS A 72 -10.84 10.59 2.78
C CYS A 72 -11.33 12.03 2.99
N GLU A 73 -11.55 12.76 1.90
CA GLU A 73 -12.05 14.14 1.97
C GLU A 73 -13.42 14.23 2.66
N ASP A 74 -14.30 13.27 2.42
CA ASP A 74 -15.64 13.23 2.95
C ASP A 74 -15.78 12.40 4.24
N GLY A 75 -14.68 12.07 4.88
CA GLY A 75 -14.65 11.36 6.16
C GLY A 75 -13.88 10.05 6.12
N ARG A 76 -14.20 9.19 7.08
CA ARG A 76 -13.48 7.94 7.29
C ARG A 76 -14.31 6.74 6.84
N TYR A 77 -13.64 5.76 6.28
CA TYR A 77 -14.23 4.50 5.84
C TYR A 77 -13.45 3.33 6.42
N ALA A 78 -14.17 2.30 6.88
CA ALA A 78 -13.53 1.04 7.26
C ALA A 78 -13.20 0.25 5.99
N LEU A 79 -12.02 -0.37 5.97
CA LEU A 79 -11.59 -1.26 4.90
C LEU A 79 -11.48 -2.68 5.44
N ARG A 80 -11.70 -3.66 4.59
CA ARG A 80 -11.55 -5.08 4.94
C ARG A 80 -10.21 -5.66 4.48
N LEU A 81 -9.50 -4.92 3.65
CA LEU A 81 -8.16 -5.27 3.19
C LEU A 81 -7.12 -4.97 4.27
N ARG A 82 -6.05 -5.73 4.28
CA ARG A 82 -4.92 -5.51 5.17
C ARG A 82 -3.97 -4.45 4.59
N LEU A 83 -3.17 -3.81 5.45
CA LEU A 83 -2.24 -2.77 5.02
C LEU A 83 -1.26 -3.24 3.94
N TYR A 84 -0.73 -4.45 4.06
CA TYR A 84 0.21 -4.97 3.06
C TYR A 84 -0.45 -5.18 1.69
N GLU A 85 -1.73 -5.57 1.66
CA GLU A 85 -2.49 -5.71 0.41
C GLU A 85 -2.73 -4.34 -0.23
N LEU A 86 -3.08 -3.35 0.57
CA LEU A 86 -3.29 -1.98 0.13
C LEU A 86 -2.00 -1.33 -0.38
N GLU A 87 -0.88 -1.58 0.29
CA GLU A 87 0.44 -1.12 -0.14
C GLU A 87 0.77 -1.61 -1.55
N GLU A 88 0.48 -2.87 -1.86
CA GLU A 88 0.67 -3.43 -3.19
C GLU A 88 -0.28 -2.84 -4.24
N MET A 89 -1.54 -2.58 -3.87
CA MET A 89 -2.57 -2.08 -4.79
C MET A 89 -2.40 -0.60 -5.13
N LEU A 90 -1.96 0.22 -4.18
CA LEU A 90 -1.96 1.67 -4.30
C LEU A 90 -0.79 2.23 -5.12
N GLY A 91 0.30 1.50 -5.25
CA GLY A 91 1.44 1.87 -6.08
C GLY A 91 2.33 2.97 -5.48
N LYS A 92 3.13 3.60 -6.34
CA LYS A 92 4.24 4.47 -5.96
C LYS A 92 3.87 5.82 -5.33
N HIS A 93 2.62 6.25 -5.47
CA HIS A 93 2.16 7.51 -4.87
C HIS A 93 1.79 7.38 -3.41
N PHE A 94 1.76 6.16 -2.90
CA PHE A 94 1.50 5.86 -1.50
C PHE A 94 2.75 5.27 -0.86
N ALA A 95 3.05 5.70 0.35
CA ALA A 95 4.22 5.26 1.07
C ALA A 95 3.87 4.75 2.47
N ARG A 96 4.37 3.58 2.81
CA ARG A 96 4.32 3.07 4.17
C ARG A 96 5.24 3.90 5.05
N ILE A 97 4.73 4.49 6.10
CA ILE A 97 5.51 5.32 7.03
C ILE A 97 5.67 4.72 8.42
N SER A 98 4.88 3.70 8.73
CA SER A 98 4.99 2.92 9.95
C SER A 98 4.34 1.56 9.76
N ASN A 99 4.39 0.71 10.77
CA ASN A 99 3.69 -0.57 10.74
C ASN A 99 2.17 -0.41 10.59
N SER A 100 1.64 0.75 10.96
CA SER A 100 0.20 1.00 11.01
C SER A 100 -0.28 2.13 10.09
N ASP A 101 0.58 2.70 9.26
CA ASP A 101 0.20 3.92 8.51
C ASP A 101 0.78 3.92 7.09
N ILE A 102 -0.08 4.26 6.12
CA ILE A 102 0.27 4.51 4.72
C ILE A 102 -0.24 5.89 4.37
N VAL A 103 0.58 6.74 3.76
CA VAL A 103 0.17 8.08 3.34
C VAL A 103 0.16 8.23 1.83
N ASN A 104 -0.75 9.04 1.33
CA ASN A 104 -0.77 9.46 -0.05
C ASN A 104 0.20 10.63 -0.22
N LEU A 105 1.31 10.41 -0.91
CA LEU A 105 2.35 11.42 -1.11
C LEU A 105 1.83 12.66 -1.84
N LYS A 106 0.82 12.51 -2.69
CA LYS A 106 0.18 13.63 -3.39
C LYS A 106 -0.67 14.52 -2.47
N LYS A 107 -1.02 14.03 -1.29
CA LYS A 107 -1.79 14.75 -0.29
C LYS A 107 -0.94 15.28 0.85
N VAL A 108 0.37 15.05 0.82
CA VAL A 108 1.28 15.60 1.82
C VAL A 108 1.55 17.07 1.50
N LYS A 109 1.33 17.92 2.49
CA LYS A 109 1.64 19.34 2.41
C LYS A 109 3.12 19.60 2.66
N GLU A 110 3.67 18.98 3.69
CA GLU A 110 5.09 19.12 4.04
C GLU A 110 5.58 17.96 4.92
N PHE A 111 6.89 17.76 4.85
CA PHE A 111 7.63 16.88 5.75
C PHE A 111 8.51 17.75 6.64
N ASN A 112 8.34 17.65 7.96
CA ASN A 112 9.21 18.35 8.91
C ASN A 112 10.36 17.44 9.33
N LEU A 113 11.57 17.82 8.94
CA LEU A 113 12.79 17.07 9.17
C LEU A 113 13.58 17.56 10.40
N SER A 114 13.07 18.55 11.13
CA SER A 114 13.77 19.18 12.26
C SER A 114 13.83 18.30 13.52
N ILE A 115 12.98 17.29 13.62
CA ILE A 115 12.95 16.38 14.76
C ILE A 115 13.97 15.26 14.54
N VAL A 116 14.89 15.09 15.50
CA VAL A 116 15.93 14.06 15.43
C VAL A 116 15.31 12.66 15.52
N GLY A 117 15.64 11.81 14.54
CA GLY A 117 15.27 10.39 14.52
C GLY A 117 13.86 10.09 13.99
N THR A 118 13.12 11.11 13.56
CA THR A 118 11.81 10.92 12.95
C THR A 118 11.51 12.02 11.92
N ILE A 119 10.45 11.83 11.18
CA ILE A 119 9.95 12.81 10.22
C ILE A 119 8.47 13.03 10.53
N CYS A 120 8.08 14.29 10.71
CA CYS A 120 6.68 14.67 10.87
C CYS A 120 6.06 14.86 9.50
N VAL A 121 4.91 14.25 9.26
CA VAL A 121 4.17 14.33 7.98
C VAL A 121 2.90 15.13 8.20
N LYS A 122 2.77 16.25 7.50
CA LYS A 122 1.56 17.06 7.54
C LYS A 122 0.79 16.88 6.23
N LEU A 123 -0.42 16.36 6.33
CA LEU A 123 -1.31 16.20 5.19
C LEU A 123 -2.06 17.49 4.90
N SER A 124 -2.51 17.65 3.65
CA SER A 124 -3.22 18.86 3.23
C SER A 124 -4.57 19.08 3.91
N ASN A 125 -5.14 18.05 4.52
CA ASN A 125 -6.37 18.15 5.33
C ASN A 125 -6.11 18.54 6.80
N GLY A 126 -4.86 18.81 7.17
CA GLY A 126 -4.46 19.19 8.52
C GLY A 126 -4.05 18.02 9.43
N THR A 127 -4.24 16.79 9.00
CA THR A 127 -3.80 15.61 9.77
C THR A 127 -2.27 15.59 9.86
N VAL A 128 -1.76 15.31 11.05
CA VAL A 128 -0.33 15.18 11.33
C VAL A 128 -0.05 13.75 11.77
N THR A 129 0.96 13.15 11.18
CA THR A 129 1.44 11.82 11.55
C THR A 129 2.96 11.77 11.49
N TYR A 130 3.57 10.67 11.90
CA TYR A 130 5.02 10.56 12.03
C TYR A 130 5.53 9.30 11.34
N VAL A 131 6.68 9.44 10.68
CA VAL A 131 7.41 8.29 10.13
C VAL A 131 8.13 7.60 11.28
N SER A 132 7.91 6.30 11.46
CA SER A 132 8.66 5.54 12.45
C SER A 132 10.13 5.40 12.03
N ARG A 133 11.03 5.23 13.01
CA ARG A 133 12.49 5.13 12.76
C ARG A 133 12.85 4.14 11.66
N ARG A 134 12.17 3.02 11.64
CA ARG A 134 12.38 1.93 10.69
C ARG A 134 12.13 2.34 9.23
N PHE A 135 11.26 3.33 9.02
CA PHE A 135 10.87 3.80 7.68
C PHE A 135 11.55 5.11 7.25
N VAL A 136 12.31 5.76 8.14
CA VAL A 136 12.95 7.06 7.85
C VAL A 136 13.87 7.01 6.65
N SER A 137 14.75 6.01 6.54
CA SER A 137 15.65 5.85 5.40
C SER A 137 14.90 5.74 4.08
N LYS A 138 13.84 4.95 4.06
CA LYS A 138 13.01 4.75 2.87
C LYS A 138 12.33 6.05 2.43
N ILE A 139 11.79 6.80 3.38
CA ILE A 139 11.14 8.08 3.07
C ILE A 139 12.15 9.11 2.57
N LYS A 140 13.32 9.20 3.19
CA LYS A 140 14.40 10.07 2.70
C LYS A 140 14.80 9.72 1.27
N GLN A 141 14.90 8.44 0.95
CA GLN A 141 15.20 7.98 -0.41
C GLN A 141 14.11 8.41 -1.40
N ILE A 142 12.83 8.27 -1.05
CA ILE A 142 11.70 8.70 -1.86
C ILE A 142 11.75 10.22 -2.10
N LEU A 143 12.11 11.00 -1.07
CA LEU A 143 12.23 12.46 -1.15
C LEU A 143 13.50 12.91 -1.87
N GLY A 144 14.45 12.03 -2.14
CA GLY A 144 15.71 12.38 -2.78
C GLY A 144 16.71 13.11 -1.87
N ILE A 145 16.66 12.84 -0.58
CA ILE A 145 17.50 13.51 0.42
C ILE A 145 18.34 12.54 1.25
#